data_c76eef53939704b45ceca82dcb30025d
#
_entry.id   c76eef53939704b45ceca82dcb30025d
#
_cell.length_a   1.000
_cell.length_b   1.000
_cell.length_c   1.000
_cell.angle_alpha   90.00
_cell.angle_beta   90.00
_cell.angle_gamma   90.00
#
_symmetry.space_group_name_H-M   'P 1'
#
loop_
_entity.id
_entity.type
_entity.pdbx_description
1 polymer ?
#
loop_
_entity_poly.entity_id
_entity_poly.type
_entity_poly.pdbx_seq_one_letter_code
_entity_poly.pdbx_strand_id
1 'polypeptide(L)'
;TPGGYLEMLDEFIKSGDVVDSKIDNSFSVFNGSRIQLAHCQYEDDVYNYQGAQIGFLILDESTHFSAKMIRFLRTRVRLGSLQVPPKWKKHFPRILYCTNPGGIGHHYFKQNFVDLCEGQIIKAPVDDGGMTRTYIPAKLTDNKVLMETDPDYADRVRGLGDPRMAEAMIDGDWDILSSGGFSDLWHKNK
;
A
#
# COMPACT_ATOMS: atom_id res chain seq x y z
N THR A 1 -5.01 12.30 -11.94
CA THR A 1 -3.62 12.65 -12.30
C THR A 1 -3.21 11.87 -13.52
N PRO A 2 -2.58 12.45 -14.56
CA PRO A 2 -1.97 11.70 -15.65
C PRO A 2 -1.01 10.65 -15.11
N GLY A 3 -1.02 9.44 -15.66
CA GLY A 3 -0.19 8.32 -15.20
C GLY A 3 -0.73 7.56 -13.98
N GLY A 4 -1.93 7.89 -13.51
CA GLY A 4 -2.55 7.19 -12.37
C GLY A 4 -3.20 5.86 -12.77
N TYR A 5 -3.73 5.13 -11.75
CA TYR A 5 -4.40 3.83 -11.93
C TYR A 5 -5.50 3.82 -13.00
N LEU A 6 -6.20 4.94 -13.20
CA LEU A 6 -7.22 5.07 -14.23
C LEU A 6 -6.63 4.96 -15.63
N GLU A 7 -5.48 5.58 -15.87
CA GLU A 7 -4.81 5.53 -17.17
C GLU A 7 -4.24 4.13 -17.45
N MET A 8 -3.71 3.45 -16.42
CA MET A 8 -3.27 2.05 -16.55
C MET A 8 -4.42 1.11 -16.90
N LEU A 9 -5.63 1.37 -16.42
CA LEU A 9 -6.82 0.57 -16.72
C LEU A 9 -7.44 0.89 -18.10
N ASP A 10 -7.05 1.99 -18.71
CA ASP A 10 -7.64 2.49 -19.97
C ASP A 10 -7.47 1.48 -21.12
N GLU A 11 -6.33 0.79 -21.18
CA GLU A 11 -6.09 -0.26 -22.18
C GLU A 11 -7.05 -1.44 -21.99
N PHE A 12 -7.29 -1.85 -20.75
CA PHE A 12 -8.23 -2.93 -20.45
C PHE A 12 -9.69 -2.51 -20.66
N ILE A 13 -10.01 -1.24 -20.45
CA ILE A 13 -11.33 -0.66 -20.76
C ILE A 13 -11.54 -0.66 -22.27
N LYS A 14 -10.54 -0.25 -23.04
CA LYS A 14 -10.61 -0.23 -24.52
C LYS A 14 -10.70 -1.63 -25.13
N SER A 15 -10.08 -2.63 -24.51
CA SER A 15 -10.20 -4.02 -24.95
C SER A 15 -11.57 -4.64 -24.65
N GLY A 16 -12.38 -4.02 -23.79
CA GLY A 16 -13.67 -4.53 -23.33
C GLY A 16 -13.56 -5.56 -22.19
N ASP A 17 -12.34 -5.83 -21.68
CA ASP A 17 -12.12 -6.75 -20.57
C ASP A 17 -12.56 -6.16 -19.21
N VAL A 18 -12.65 -4.83 -19.17
CA VAL A 18 -13.06 -4.07 -17.98
C VAL A 18 -14.13 -3.05 -18.35
N VAL A 19 -15.16 -2.94 -17.56
CA VAL A 19 -16.20 -1.91 -17.68
C VAL A 19 -16.07 -0.91 -16.54
N ASP A 20 -15.88 0.36 -16.89
CA ASP A 20 -15.78 1.46 -15.95
C ASP A 20 -17.17 1.88 -15.45
N SER A 21 -17.30 2.03 -14.13
CA SER A 21 -18.45 2.67 -13.50
C SER A 21 -18.04 4.00 -12.88
N LYS A 22 -18.34 5.09 -13.59
CA LYS A 22 -18.04 6.46 -13.13
C LYS A 22 -18.84 6.89 -11.90
N ILE A 23 -19.90 6.17 -11.56
CA ILE A 23 -20.80 6.53 -10.45
C ILE A 23 -20.14 6.23 -9.09
N ASP A 24 -19.39 5.13 -9.02
CA ASP A 24 -18.86 4.62 -7.75
C ASP A 24 -17.37 4.31 -7.79
N ASN A 25 -16.65 4.84 -8.78
CA ASN A 25 -15.21 4.61 -8.98
C ASN A 25 -14.85 3.11 -8.97
N SER A 26 -15.65 2.29 -9.64
CA SER A 26 -15.43 0.85 -9.70
C SER A 26 -15.31 0.35 -11.13
N PHE A 27 -14.60 -0.77 -11.27
CA PHE A 27 -14.38 -1.44 -12.54
C PHE A 27 -14.85 -2.89 -12.41
N SER A 28 -15.74 -3.28 -13.30
CA SER A 28 -16.20 -4.66 -13.43
C SER A 28 -15.34 -5.38 -14.45
N VAL A 29 -14.74 -6.50 -14.06
CA VAL A 29 -13.91 -7.34 -14.92
C VAL A 29 -14.77 -8.43 -15.55
N PHE A 30 -14.45 -8.88 -16.76
CA PHE A 30 -15.19 -9.90 -17.53
C PHE A 30 -15.48 -11.19 -16.75
N ASN A 31 -14.65 -11.52 -15.76
CA ASN A 31 -14.81 -12.73 -14.93
C ASN A 31 -15.73 -12.50 -13.71
N GLY A 32 -16.41 -11.37 -13.62
CA GLY A 32 -17.28 -11.00 -12.50
C GLY A 32 -16.55 -10.40 -11.29
N SER A 33 -15.24 -10.24 -11.35
CA SER A 33 -14.50 -9.51 -10.32
C SER A 33 -14.78 -8.02 -10.39
N ARG A 34 -14.68 -7.34 -9.25
CA ARG A 34 -14.82 -5.89 -9.16
C ARG A 34 -13.59 -5.27 -8.51
N ILE A 35 -13.06 -4.24 -9.14
CA ILE A 35 -12.01 -3.39 -8.58
C ILE A 35 -12.69 -2.10 -8.12
N GLN A 36 -12.51 -1.75 -6.86
CA GLN A 36 -13.03 -0.51 -6.27
C GLN A 36 -11.87 0.41 -5.95
N LEU A 37 -11.83 1.61 -6.55
CA LEU A 37 -10.91 2.66 -6.13
C LEU A 37 -11.53 3.43 -4.97
N ALA A 38 -10.72 3.68 -3.96
CA ALA A 38 -11.18 4.25 -2.70
C ALA A 38 -10.08 5.09 -2.06
N HIS A 39 -10.43 5.90 -1.08
CA HIS A 39 -9.48 6.69 -0.31
C HIS A 39 -9.91 6.79 1.15
N CYS A 40 -8.93 7.03 2.03
CA CYS A 40 -9.16 7.39 3.42
C CYS A 40 -8.23 8.57 3.76
N GLN A 41 -8.80 9.74 3.93
CA GLN A 41 -8.05 10.95 4.30
C GLN A 41 -7.96 11.09 5.82
N TYR A 42 -9.05 10.76 6.53
CA TYR A 42 -9.15 10.85 7.97
C TYR A 42 -9.33 9.47 8.61
N GLU A 43 -9.00 9.35 9.90
CA GLU A 43 -9.13 8.08 10.61
C GLU A 43 -10.55 7.49 10.58
N ASP A 44 -11.56 8.34 10.59
CA ASP A 44 -12.95 7.91 10.60
C ASP A 44 -13.46 7.47 9.23
N ASP A 45 -12.76 7.80 8.14
CA ASP A 45 -13.13 7.36 6.79
C ASP A 45 -13.13 5.83 6.64
N VAL A 46 -12.37 5.13 7.48
CA VAL A 46 -12.35 3.66 7.48
C VAL A 46 -13.73 3.06 7.76
N TYR A 47 -14.60 3.78 8.49
CA TYR A 47 -15.96 3.31 8.80
C TYR A 47 -16.88 3.27 7.57
N ASN A 48 -16.56 3.99 6.50
CA ASN A 48 -17.23 3.89 5.20
C ASN A 48 -17.12 2.47 4.61
N TYR A 49 -16.13 1.71 5.04
CA TYR A 49 -15.92 0.32 4.62
C TYR A 49 -16.47 -0.70 5.62
N GLN A 50 -17.26 -0.25 6.59
CA GLN A 50 -17.89 -1.15 7.55
C GLN A 50 -18.86 -2.10 6.81
N GLY A 51 -18.73 -3.41 7.05
CA GLY A 51 -19.51 -4.43 6.34
C GLY A 51 -18.89 -4.92 5.04
N ALA A 52 -17.91 -4.23 4.46
CA ALA A 52 -17.27 -4.65 3.22
C ALA A 52 -16.61 -6.05 3.33
N GLN A 53 -16.62 -6.76 2.21
CA GLN A 53 -15.88 -8.01 2.00
C GLN A 53 -14.86 -7.79 0.89
N ILE A 54 -13.60 -7.78 1.27
CA ILE A 54 -12.49 -7.48 0.37
C ILE A 54 -11.65 -8.74 0.24
N GLY A 55 -11.60 -9.32 -0.96
CA GLY A 55 -10.77 -10.50 -1.22
C GLY A 55 -9.28 -10.14 -1.36
N PHE A 56 -9.01 -8.97 -1.94
CA PHE A 56 -7.67 -8.43 -2.10
C PHE A 56 -7.68 -6.92 -1.82
N LEU A 57 -6.97 -6.49 -0.80
CA LEU A 57 -6.80 -5.09 -0.45
C LEU A 57 -5.41 -4.63 -0.88
N ILE A 58 -5.36 -3.54 -1.63
CA ILE A 58 -4.11 -2.84 -1.94
C ILE A 58 -4.17 -1.49 -1.24
N LEU A 59 -3.20 -1.20 -0.40
CA LEU A 59 -2.99 0.12 0.19
C LEU A 59 -1.72 0.70 -0.41
N ASP A 60 -1.88 1.75 -1.19
CA ASP A 60 -0.77 2.53 -1.70
C ASP A 60 -0.40 3.62 -0.69
N GLU A 61 0.87 4.02 -0.67
CA GLU A 61 1.41 4.96 0.32
C GLU A 61 1.02 4.61 1.76
N SER A 62 1.15 3.33 2.10
CA SER A 62 0.56 2.75 3.32
C SER A 62 1.07 3.38 4.61
N THR A 63 2.25 4.00 4.64
CA THR A 63 2.76 4.73 5.80
C THR A 63 2.00 6.03 6.10
N HIS A 64 1.14 6.50 5.20
CA HIS A 64 0.24 7.61 5.48
C HIS A 64 -0.98 7.20 6.32
N PHE A 65 -1.23 5.90 6.48
CA PHE A 65 -2.31 5.39 7.31
C PHE A 65 -1.82 5.15 8.75
N SER A 66 -2.65 5.52 9.72
CA SER A 66 -2.37 5.19 11.13
C SER A 66 -2.49 3.67 11.36
N ALA A 67 -1.85 3.17 12.41
CA ALA A 67 -1.97 1.77 12.80
C ALA A 67 -3.43 1.36 13.08
N LYS A 68 -4.27 2.30 13.56
CA LYS A 68 -5.71 2.09 13.77
C LYS A 68 -6.43 1.86 12.45
N MET A 69 -6.18 2.70 11.45
CA MET A 69 -6.76 2.57 10.11
C MET A 69 -6.36 1.24 9.46
N ILE A 70 -5.07 0.90 9.47
CA ILE A 70 -4.55 -0.34 8.91
C ILE A 70 -5.21 -1.56 9.57
N ARG A 71 -5.27 -1.59 10.90
CA ARG A 71 -5.90 -2.70 11.63
C ARG A 71 -7.40 -2.81 11.33
N PHE A 72 -8.10 -1.69 11.23
CA PHE A 72 -9.52 -1.70 10.87
C PHE A 72 -9.75 -2.26 9.47
N LEU A 73 -9.08 -1.71 8.46
CA LEU A 73 -9.20 -2.16 7.07
C LEU A 73 -8.81 -3.63 6.91
N ARG A 74 -7.81 -4.10 7.61
CA ARG A 74 -7.42 -5.51 7.66
C ARG A 74 -8.58 -6.43 8.05
N THR A 75 -9.46 -6.01 8.96
CA THR A 75 -10.62 -6.82 9.37
C THR A 75 -11.67 -6.96 8.27
N ARG A 76 -11.62 -6.13 7.24
CA ARG A 76 -12.52 -6.23 6.06
C ARG A 76 -12.02 -7.25 5.05
N VAL A 77 -10.74 -7.67 5.16
CA VAL A 77 -10.10 -8.60 4.23
C VAL A 77 -10.48 -10.03 4.59
N ARG A 78 -11.48 -10.53 3.88
CA ARG A 78 -12.07 -11.85 4.12
C ARG A 78 -12.75 -12.36 2.85
N LEU A 79 -12.81 -13.67 2.67
CA LEU A 79 -13.49 -14.24 1.52
C LEU A 79 -15.01 -14.17 1.65
N GLY A 80 -15.57 -14.53 2.83
CA GLY A 80 -17.01 -14.52 3.03
C GLY A 80 -17.73 -15.30 1.92
N SER A 81 -18.58 -14.60 1.15
CA SER A 81 -19.31 -15.14 0.01
C SER A 81 -18.56 -15.05 -1.32
N LEU A 82 -17.33 -14.49 -1.33
CA LEU A 82 -16.55 -14.35 -2.56
C LEU A 82 -16.13 -15.71 -3.13
N GLN A 83 -16.39 -15.91 -4.41
CA GLN A 83 -16.04 -17.13 -5.12
C GLN A 83 -14.61 -17.03 -5.65
N VAL A 84 -13.71 -17.86 -5.14
CA VAL A 84 -12.33 -17.92 -5.59
C VAL A 84 -12.08 -19.30 -6.20
N PRO A 85 -11.60 -19.38 -7.47
CA PRO A 85 -11.27 -20.66 -8.08
C PRO A 85 -10.29 -21.46 -7.23
N PRO A 86 -10.43 -22.80 -7.15
CA PRO A 86 -9.63 -23.67 -6.26
C PRO A 86 -8.12 -23.43 -6.37
N LYS A 87 -7.60 -23.24 -7.58
CA LYS A 87 -6.17 -23.00 -7.83
C LYS A 87 -5.62 -21.73 -7.16
N TRP A 88 -6.49 -20.73 -6.93
CA TRP A 88 -6.13 -19.43 -6.33
C TRP A 88 -6.49 -19.32 -4.86
N LYS A 89 -7.26 -20.26 -4.33
CA LYS A 89 -7.83 -20.20 -2.97
C LYS A 89 -6.77 -20.00 -1.88
N LYS A 90 -5.57 -20.57 -2.05
CA LYS A 90 -4.44 -20.38 -1.12
C LYS A 90 -3.83 -18.98 -1.13
N HIS A 91 -4.13 -18.17 -2.14
CA HIS A 91 -3.58 -16.81 -2.29
C HIS A 91 -4.51 -15.72 -1.76
N PHE A 92 -5.73 -16.10 -1.36
CA PHE A 92 -6.73 -15.19 -0.84
C PHE A 92 -7.25 -15.66 0.53
N PRO A 93 -7.72 -14.75 1.39
CA PRO A 93 -7.67 -13.29 1.22
C PRO A 93 -6.24 -12.76 1.35
N ARG A 94 -5.96 -11.58 0.78
CA ARG A 94 -4.62 -11.01 0.75
C ARG A 94 -4.64 -9.50 0.93
N ILE A 95 -3.55 -8.96 1.50
CA ILE A 95 -3.29 -7.53 1.56
C ILE A 95 -1.91 -7.27 0.95
N LEU A 96 -1.82 -6.24 0.13
CA LEU A 96 -0.58 -5.68 -0.38
C LEU A 96 -0.44 -4.25 0.17
N TYR A 97 0.65 -3.99 0.84
CA TYR A 97 1.05 -2.67 1.29
C TYR A 97 2.20 -2.18 0.40
N CYS A 98 1.97 -1.11 -0.34
CA CYS A 98 3.00 -0.43 -1.11
C CYS A 98 3.38 0.83 -0.36
N THR A 99 4.66 1.01 -0.04
CA THR A 99 5.03 2.15 0.79
C THR A 99 6.54 2.35 0.85
N ASN A 100 6.91 3.59 1.13
CA ASN A 100 8.25 4.02 1.48
C ASN A 100 8.34 4.32 2.97
N PRO A 101 9.56 4.40 3.55
CA PRO A 101 9.76 4.91 4.90
C PRO A 101 9.19 6.32 5.07
N GLY A 102 8.69 6.64 6.26
CA GLY A 102 8.09 7.94 6.58
C GLY A 102 6.62 7.87 6.96
N GLY A 103 6.02 9.03 7.26
CA GLY A 103 4.60 9.11 7.63
C GLY A 103 4.25 8.53 9.00
N ILE A 104 2.98 8.66 9.36
CA ILE A 104 2.46 8.28 10.69
C ILE A 104 2.47 6.77 10.93
N GLY A 105 2.43 5.97 9.86
CA GLY A 105 2.46 4.52 9.90
C GLY A 105 3.87 3.92 9.90
N HIS A 106 4.92 4.75 9.79
CA HIS A 106 6.30 4.28 9.68
C HIS A 106 6.66 3.21 10.73
N HIS A 107 6.47 3.54 12.02
CA HIS A 107 6.78 2.60 13.10
C HIS A 107 5.97 1.31 13.06
N TYR A 108 4.70 1.39 12.64
CA TYR A 108 3.87 0.20 12.49
C TYR A 108 4.45 -0.75 11.44
N PHE A 109 4.83 -0.24 10.27
CA PHE A 109 5.40 -1.07 9.21
C PHE A 109 6.79 -1.57 9.57
N LYS A 110 7.65 -0.71 10.14
CA LYS A 110 8.97 -1.11 10.57
C LYS A 110 8.90 -2.28 11.56
N GLN A 111 8.18 -2.13 12.67
CA GLN A 111 8.07 -3.15 13.70
C GLN A 111 7.38 -4.43 13.26
N ASN A 112 6.34 -4.33 12.42
CA ASN A 112 5.50 -5.46 12.08
C ASN A 112 5.88 -6.18 10.79
N PHE A 113 6.71 -5.57 9.95
CA PHE A 113 7.11 -6.13 8.67
C PHE A 113 8.62 -6.12 8.47
N VAL A 114 9.27 -4.96 8.57
CA VAL A 114 10.68 -4.82 8.24
C VAL A 114 11.54 -5.61 9.23
N ASP A 115 11.45 -5.27 10.52
CA ASP A 115 12.27 -5.88 11.56
C ASP A 115 11.94 -7.37 11.80
N LEU A 116 10.65 -7.73 11.64
CA LEU A 116 10.21 -9.10 11.93
C LEU A 116 10.44 -10.06 10.77
N CYS A 117 10.30 -9.60 9.53
CA CYS A 117 10.25 -10.53 8.41
C CYS A 117 11.63 -10.82 7.81
N GLU A 118 12.54 -9.84 7.79
CA GLU A 118 13.92 -9.99 7.26
C GLU A 118 14.05 -10.95 6.06
N GLY A 119 13.17 -10.82 5.07
CA GLY A 119 13.11 -11.71 3.90
C GLY A 119 12.45 -13.07 4.16
N GLN A 120 11.92 -13.32 5.34
CA GLN A 120 11.22 -14.54 5.70
C GLN A 120 9.70 -14.37 5.65
N ILE A 121 9.01 -15.50 5.50
CA ILE A 121 7.55 -15.54 5.67
C ILE A 121 7.27 -15.94 7.12
N ILE A 122 6.64 -15.06 7.88
CA ILE A 122 6.28 -15.31 9.28
C ILE A 122 4.77 -15.35 9.47
N LYS A 123 4.32 -16.03 10.52
CA LYS A 123 2.93 -15.98 10.97
C LYS A 123 2.83 -15.00 12.13
N ALA A 124 2.01 -13.95 11.98
CA ALA A 124 1.76 -12.99 13.04
C ALA A 124 1.07 -13.66 14.25
N PRO A 125 1.27 -13.15 15.47
CA PRO A 125 0.51 -13.56 16.65
C PRO A 125 -0.99 -13.37 16.46
N VAL A 126 -1.80 -14.15 17.19
CA VAL A 126 -3.27 -14.10 17.09
C VAL A 126 -3.81 -12.73 17.48
N ASP A 127 -3.26 -12.11 18.49
CA ASP A 127 -3.60 -10.77 18.96
C ASP A 127 -3.23 -9.65 17.96
N ASP A 128 -2.32 -9.95 16.99
CA ASP A 128 -2.06 -9.09 15.83
C ASP A 128 -2.64 -9.68 14.52
N GLY A 129 -3.73 -10.41 14.63
CA GLY A 129 -4.57 -10.87 13.51
C GLY A 129 -4.17 -12.22 12.90
N GLY A 130 -3.08 -12.86 13.32
CA GLY A 130 -2.71 -14.23 12.93
C GLY A 130 -2.43 -14.46 11.44
N MET A 131 -2.37 -13.42 10.62
CA MET A 131 -2.09 -13.54 9.18
C MET A 131 -0.60 -13.79 8.92
N THR A 132 -0.33 -14.55 7.87
CA THR A 132 1.05 -14.69 7.35
C THR A 132 1.47 -13.40 6.68
N ARG A 133 2.70 -12.96 6.93
CA ARG A 133 3.27 -11.74 6.36
C ARG A 133 4.71 -11.94 5.90
N THR A 134 5.13 -11.11 4.97
CA THR A 134 6.52 -10.98 4.54
C THR A 134 6.79 -9.54 4.15
N TYR A 135 8.06 -9.16 4.18
CA TYR A 135 8.56 -7.90 3.67
C TYR A 135 9.41 -8.15 2.42
N ILE A 136 9.18 -7.38 1.39
CA ILE A 136 9.95 -7.41 0.14
C ILE A 136 10.62 -6.06 0.01
N PRO A 137 11.92 -5.94 0.32
CA PRO A 137 12.64 -4.69 0.17
C PRO A 137 12.75 -4.31 -1.32
N ALA A 138 12.71 -3.02 -1.60
CA ALA A 138 12.98 -2.46 -2.91
C ALA A 138 13.71 -1.13 -2.75
N LYS A 139 14.70 -0.89 -3.60
CA LYS A 139 15.43 0.39 -3.71
C LYS A 139 15.04 1.08 -5.01
N LEU A 140 15.27 2.37 -5.07
CA LEU A 140 15.07 3.13 -6.30
C LEU A 140 15.83 2.50 -7.49
N THR A 141 17.05 2.02 -7.25
CA THR A 141 17.91 1.37 -8.27
C THR A 141 17.37 0.05 -8.80
N ASP A 142 16.41 -0.59 -8.12
CA ASP A 142 15.78 -1.82 -8.57
C ASP A 142 14.75 -1.54 -9.68
N ASN A 143 14.25 -0.30 -9.77
CA ASN A 143 13.35 0.13 -10.83
C ASN A 143 14.15 0.54 -12.09
N LYS A 144 14.60 -0.45 -12.83
CA LYS A 144 15.40 -0.25 -14.04
C LYS A 144 14.71 0.62 -15.09
N VAL A 145 13.39 0.44 -15.25
CA VAL A 145 12.61 1.23 -16.21
C VAL A 145 12.65 2.71 -15.83
N LEU A 146 12.43 3.05 -14.57
CA LEU A 146 12.52 4.43 -14.10
C LEU A 146 13.93 5.00 -14.29
N MET A 147 14.96 4.23 -13.94
CA MET A 147 16.36 4.67 -14.07
C MET A 147 16.78 4.88 -15.52
N GLU A 148 16.20 4.15 -16.48
CA GLU A 148 16.45 4.33 -17.91
C GLU A 148 15.65 5.49 -18.51
N THR A 149 14.39 5.64 -18.11
CA THR A 149 13.50 6.67 -18.66
C THR A 149 13.67 8.04 -18.01
N ASP A 150 14.16 8.07 -16.78
CA ASP A 150 14.31 9.27 -15.97
C ASP A 150 15.54 9.19 -15.04
N PRO A 151 16.76 9.29 -15.61
CA PRO A 151 18.01 9.16 -14.84
C PRO A 151 18.17 10.19 -13.71
N ASP A 152 17.58 11.37 -13.87
CA ASP A 152 17.68 12.48 -12.91
C ASP A 152 16.66 12.37 -11.76
N TYR A 153 15.85 11.33 -11.70
CA TYR A 153 14.82 11.17 -10.67
C TYR A 153 15.42 11.14 -9.25
N ALA A 154 16.55 10.44 -9.07
CA ALA A 154 17.24 10.38 -7.79
C ALA A 154 17.69 11.77 -7.28
N ASP A 155 18.13 12.64 -8.19
CA ASP A 155 18.56 14.00 -7.83
C ASP A 155 17.37 14.87 -7.42
N ARG A 156 16.20 14.67 -8.05
CA ARG A 156 14.97 15.35 -7.62
C ARG A 156 14.52 14.88 -6.23
N VAL A 157 14.66 13.58 -5.91
CA VAL A 157 14.38 13.07 -4.56
C VAL A 157 15.36 13.69 -3.54
N ARG A 158 16.66 13.80 -3.86
CA ARG A 158 17.64 14.50 -3.00
C ARG A 158 17.27 15.97 -2.79
N GLY A 159 16.60 16.59 -3.76
CA GLY A 159 16.09 17.95 -3.70
C GLY A 159 14.90 18.19 -2.76
N LEU A 160 14.40 17.19 -2.02
CA LEU A 160 13.29 17.33 -1.05
C LEU A 160 13.62 18.23 0.14
N GLY A 161 14.89 18.62 0.31
CA GLY A 161 15.31 19.52 1.40
C GLY A 161 15.59 18.81 2.74
N ASP A 162 15.26 17.54 2.87
CA ASP A 162 15.65 16.67 3.99
C ASP A 162 16.52 15.51 3.47
N PRO A 163 17.86 15.58 3.67
CA PRO A 163 18.76 14.53 3.19
C PRO A 163 18.45 13.14 3.74
N ARG A 164 17.99 13.04 4.99
CA ARG A 164 17.66 11.74 5.61
C ARG A 164 16.42 11.12 4.98
N MET A 165 15.42 11.95 4.71
CA MET A 165 14.23 11.47 4.01
C MET A 165 14.56 11.03 2.58
N ALA A 166 15.38 11.80 1.87
CA ALA A 166 15.81 11.46 0.53
C ALA A 166 16.55 10.12 0.51
N GLU A 167 17.48 9.91 1.44
CA GLU A 167 18.24 8.68 1.58
C GLU A 167 17.34 7.49 1.94
N ALA A 168 16.41 7.67 2.90
CA ALA A 168 15.43 6.67 3.25
C ALA A 168 14.56 6.25 2.05
N MET A 169 14.15 7.21 1.20
CA MET A 169 13.33 6.92 0.02
C MET A 169 14.14 6.25 -1.12
N ILE A 170 15.41 6.63 -1.31
CA ILE A 170 16.26 6.08 -2.37
C ILE A 170 16.70 4.65 -2.03
N ASP A 171 17.14 4.44 -0.79
CA ASP A 171 17.71 3.18 -0.35
C ASP A 171 16.73 2.24 0.34
N GLY A 172 15.50 2.71 0.60
CA GLY A 172 14.51 1.95 1.35
C GLY A 172 14.93 1.73 2.81
N ASP A 173 15.65 2.69 3.40
CA ASP A 173 16.16 2.59 4.76
C ASP A 173 15.11 3.02 5.78
N TRP A 174 14.67 2.07 6.60
CA TRP A 174 13.68 2.27 7.65
C TRP A 174 14.28 2.72 8.98
N ASP A 175 15.61 2.73 9.13
CA ASP A 175 16.28 3.12 10.38
C ASP A 175 16.55 4.62 10.45
N ILE A 176 16.83 5.25 9.33
CA ILE A 176 17.16 6.67 9.26
C ILE A 176 16.10 7.56 9.87
N LEU A 177 14.81 7.22 9.69
CA LEU A 177 13.68 8.00 10.18
C LEU A 177 13.27 7.68 11.63
N SER A 178 13.76 6.58 12.19
CA SER A 178 13.46 6.20 13.58
C SER A 178 14.17 7.09 14.62
N SER A 179 15.15 7.88 14.21
CA SER A 179 15.96 8.75 15.09
C SER A 179 15.38 10.16 15.33
N GLY A 180 14.09 10.38 15.15
CA GLY A 180 13.38 11.53 15.73
C GLY A 180 13.23 12.80 14.88
N GLY A 181 13.45 12.75 13.57
CA GLY A 181 13.38 13.96 12.72
C GLY A 181 11.99 14.40 12.25
N PHE A 182 10.99 13.51 12.27
CA PHE A 182 9.68 13.81 11.65
C PHE A 182 8.56 14.14 12.63
N SER A 183 8.62 13.67 13.87
CA SER A 183 7.61 13.99 14.90
C SER A 183 7.56 15.50 15.20
N ASP A 184 8.69 16.20 15.10
CA ASP A 184 8.79 17.60 15.48
C ASP A 184 8.26 18.58 14.41
N LEU A 185 8.25 18.17 13.14
CA LEU A 185 7.75 19.00 12.04
C LEU A 185 6.22 18.92 11.89
N TRP A 186 5.63 17.77 12.22
CA TRP A 186 4.18 17.56 12.06
C TRP A 186 3.34 18.22 13.15
N HIS A 187 3.91 18.47 14.34
CA HIS A 187 3.21 19.11 15.47
C HIS A 187 3.25 20.65 15.47
N LYS A 188 4.01 21.29 14.58
CA LYS A 188 4.14 22.76 14.54
C LYS A 188 3.09 23.50 13.71
N ASN A 189 2.21 22.80 13.00
CA ASN A 189 1.19 23.39 12.12
C ASN A 189 -0.25 22.99 12.51
N LYS A 190 -0.55 23.06 13.81
CA LYS A 190 -1.95 23.08 14.29
C LYS A 190 -2.24 24.40 14.96
#